data_18b2647069101b6c099820934c099992
#
_entry.id   18b2647069101b6c099820934c099992
#
_cell.length_a   1.000
_cell.length_b   1.000
_cell.length_c   1.000
_cell.angle_alpha   90.00
_cell.angle_beta   90.00
_cell.angle_gamma   90.00
#
_symmetry.space_group_name_H-M   'P 1'
#
loop_
_entity.id
_entity.type
_entity.pdbx_description
1 polymer ?
#
loop_
_entity_poly.entity_id
_entity_poly.type
_entity_poly.pdbx_seq_one_letter_code
_entity_poly.pdbx_strand_id
1 'polypeptide(L)'
;MIFRLSAGFLVGVLALLATVLYLSDYYTGEQQRLAAAGDFSGAMEASRRAVRLDPFDTDALQAQSFLWRQQREYDRAILALKEAIERDPNNYLPYLTLANLQLALGEFDAAAKGYREVLELNPNAVTASSALAQTLARQGKLGEAKAHYEALEQEKSITYQDRYNLGRIQVRTGEPAEGVRNIRRARRMAAAELSRSRAPAIGNQRQLLVSMDLATADALVVQGRYGQARRILVRSPSEQAPGLLELLNSDPVAYREQVINSDIY
;
A
#
# COMPACT_ATOMS: atom_id res chain seq x y z
N MET A 1 54.29 12.65 -25.09
CA MET A 1 54.37 12.67 -23.61
C MET A 1 53.06 13.19 -22.96
N ILE A 2 52.43 14.23 -23.48
CA ILE A 2 51.17 14.82 -22.95
C ILE A 2 49.99 13.80 -22.93
N PHE A 3 49.84 12.96 -23.96
CA PHE A 3 48.78 11.96 -24.06
C PHE A 3 48.87 10.82 -22.99
N ARG A 4 50.09 10.49 -22.53
CA ARG A 4 50.27 9.47 -21.47
C ARG A 4 49.98 10.03 -20.06
N LEU A 5 50.25 11.32 -19.86
CA LEU A 5 49.91 12.01 -18.61
C LEU A 5 48.41 12.22 -18.47
N SER A 6 47.69 12.51 -19.58
CA SER A 6 46.22 12.64 -19.57
C SER A 6 45.51 11.29 -19.32
N ALA A 7 46.03 10.19 -19.90
CA ALA A 7 45.48 8.87 -19.67
C ALA A 7 45.66 8.39 -18.20
N GLY A 8 46.84 8.60 -17.63
CA GLY A 8 47.12 8.28 -16.22
C GLY A 8 46.28 9.09 -15.25
N PHE A 9 46.07 10.36 -15.53
CA PHE A 9 45.18 11.21 -14.74
C PHE A 9 43.73 10.73 -14.80
N LEU A 10 43.22 10.40 -15.99
CA LEU A 10 41.87 9.89 -16.18
C LEU A 10 41.65 8.57 -15.42
N VAL A 11 42.58 7.63 -15.48
CA VAL A 11 42.55 6.37 -14.73
C VAL A 11 42.51 6.62 -13.22
N GLY A 12 43.34 7.59 -12.75
CA GLY A 12 43.36 7.97 -11.33
C GLY A 12 42.00 8.54 -10.85
N VAL A 13 41.38 9.41 -11.66
CA VAL A 13 40.05 9.97 -11.36
C VAL A 13 38.97 8.89 -11.35
N LEU A 14 38.99 7.98 -12.34
CA LEU A 14 38.03 6.86 -12.39
C LEU A 14 38.19 5.92 -11.19
N ALA A 15 39.43 5.61 -10.79
CA ALA A 15 39.70 4.80 -9.61
C ALA A 15 39.23 5.46 -8.33
N LEU A 16 39.41 6.78 -8.21
CA LEU A 16 38.90 7.55 -7.07
C LEU A 16 37.36 7.52 -7.01
N LEU A 17 36.70 7.78 -8.15
CA LEU A 17 35.24 7.72 -8.24
C LEU A 17 34.71 6.31 -7.88
N ALA A 18 35.32 5.27 -8.41
CA ALA A 18 34.93 3.90 -8.08
C ALA A 18 35.10 3.59 -6.57
N THR A 19 36.15 4.12 -5.95
CA THR A 19 36.37 3.96 -4.51
C THR A 19 35.31 4.72 -3.70
N VAL A 20 34.95 5.93 -4.11
CA VAL A 20 33.91 6.73 -3.45
C VAL A 20 32.55 6.04 -3.52
N LEU A 21 32.17 5.56 -4.71
CA LEU A 21 30.91 4.83 -4.91
C LEU A 21 30.89 3.54 -4.09
N TYR A 22 32.00 2.76 -4.11
CA TYR A 22 32.12 1.56 -3.28
C TYR A 22 31.96 1.85 -1.79
N LEU A 23 32.54 2.94 -1.30
CA LEU A 23 32.37 3.35 0.10
C LEU A 23 30.95 3.79 0.41
N SER A 24 30.25 4.44 -0.53
CA SER A 24 28.84 4.78 -0.38
C SER A 24 27.99 3.53 -0.19
N ASP A 25 28.12 2.56 -1.12
CA ASP A 25 27.43 1.27 -1.03
C ASP A 25 27.74 0.52 0.27
N TYR A 26 29.00 0.53 0.70
CA TYR A 26 29.42 -0.07 1.97
C TYR A 26 28.67 0.53 3.15
N TYR A 27 28.58 1.89 3.22
CA TYR A 27 27.89 2.57 4.31
C TYR A 27 26.37 2.40 4.23
N THR A 28 25.80 2.27 3.04
CA THR A 28 24.37 1.95 2.87
C THR A 28 24.07 0.53 3.38
N GLY A 29 24.93 -0.43 3.09
CA GLY A 29 24.85 -1.79 3.67
C GLY A 29 25.05 -1.83 5.19
N GLU A 30 26.01 -1.06 5.71
CA GLU A 30 26.26 -0.92 7.16
C GLU A 30 25.06 -0.31 7.88
N GLN A 31 24.45 0.71 7.31
CA GLN A 31 23.23 1.33 7.83
C GLN A 31 22.09 0.31 7.96
N GLN A 32 21.86 -0.53 6.94
CA GLN A 32 20.83 -1.57 7.01
C GLN A 32 21.12 -2.60 8.10
N ARG A 33 22.38 -3.01 8.25
CA ARG A 33 22.83 -3.96 9.26
C ARG A 33 22.63 -3.41 10.68
N LEU A 34 23.02 -2.17 10.92
CA LEU A 34 22.88 -1.49 12.22
C LEU A 34 21.41 -1.26 12.56
N ALA A 35 20.59 -0.85 11.58
CA ALA A 35 19.14 -0.71 11.76
C ALA A 35 18.48 -2.04 12.14
N ALA A 36 18.86 -3.14 11.50
CA ALA A 36 18.36 -4.49 11.83
C ALA A 36 18.80 -4.95 13.24
N ALA A 37 19.97 -4.51 13.70
CA ALA A 37 20.46 -4.76 15.05
C ALA A 37 19.82 -3.83 16.13
N GLY A 38 18.99 -2.85 15.71
CA GLY A 38 18.37 -1.86 16.60
C GLY A 38 19.29 -0.68 16.97
N ASP A 39 20.48 -0.60 16.41
CA ASP A 39 21.37 0.56 16.57
C ASP A 39 20.98 1.67 15.58
N PHE A 40 19.92 2.41 15.91
CA PHE A 40 19.44 3.50 15.08
C PHE A 40 20.42 4.68 15.01
N SER A 41 21.23 4.89 16.04
CA SER A 41 22.24 5.95 16.07
C SER A 41 23.38 5.65 15.10
N GLY A 42 23.95 4.47 15.18
CA GLY A 42 24.98 4.00 14.24
C GLY A 42 24.47 3.93 12.80
N ALA A 43 23.24 3.45 12.61
CA ALA A 43 22.60 3.42 11.31
C ALA A 43 22.44 4.82 10.68
N MET A 44 22.05 5.81 11.48
CA MET A 44 21.92 7.19 11.03
C MET A 44 23.28 7.80 10.66
N GLU A 45 24.32 7.53 11.42
CA GLU A 45 25.67 8.00 11.11
C GLU A 45 26.21 7.35 9.82
N ALA A 46 26.00 6.05 9.65
CA ALA A 46 26.38 5.34 8.42
C ALA A 46 25.66 5.93 7.20
N SER A 47 24.35 6.16 7.31
CA SER A 47 23.57 6.78 6.23
C SER A 47 24.06 8.20 5.88
N ARG A 48 24.38 9.01 6.89
CA ARG A 48 24.96 10.35 6.64
C ARG A 48 26.31 10.29 5.92
N ARG A 49 27.11 9.25 6.17
CA ARG A 49 28.38 9.03 5.46
C ARG A 49 28.14 8.63 4.01
N ALA A 50 27.17 7.72 3.77
CA ALA A 50 26.78 7.34 2.40
C ALA A 50 26.36 8.57 1.58
N VAL A 51 25.41 9.36 2.08
CA VAL A 51 24.93 10.60 1.41
C VAL A 51 26.05 11.61 1.13
N ARG A 52 27.06 11.69 2.01
CA ARG A 52 28.22 12.59 1.77
C ARG A 52 29.16 12.09 0.68
N LEU A 53 29.28 10.76 0.55
CA LEU A 53 30.15 10.13 -0.45
C LEU A 53 29.49 10.12 -1.83
N ASP A 54 28.21 9.78 -1.89
CA ASP A 54 27.41 9.85 -3.11
C ASP A 54 26.16 10.71 -2.90
N PRO A 55 26.25 12.00 -3.25
CA PRO A 55 25.10 12.90 -3.16
C PRO A 55 23.95 12.56 -4.11
N PHE A 56 24.16 11.69 -5.10
CA PHE A 56 23.11 11.25 -6.04
C PHE A 56 22.47 9.94 -5.64
N ASP A 57 23.02 9.25 -4.63
CA ASP A 57 22.42 8.05 -4.07
C ASP A 57 21.15 8.39 -3.28
N THR A 58 19.99 8.11 -3.88
CA THR A 58 18.68 8.32 -3.24
C THR A 58 18.35 7.22 -2.23
N ASP A 59 19.01 6.07 -2.27
CA ASP A 59 18.73 4.94 -1.40
C ASP A 59 19.15 5.24 0.04
N ALA A 60 20.28 5.93 0.23
CA ALA A 60 20.72 6.38 1.54
C ALA A 60 19.72 7.38 2.18
N LEU A 61 19.09 8.26 1.38
CA LEU A 61 18.05 9.19 1.85
C LEU A 61 16.73 8.46 2.17
N GLN A 62 16.35 7.48 1.36
CA GLN A 62 15.20 6.63 1.67
C GLN A 62 15.43 5.84 2.97
N ALA A 63 16.64 5.35 3.18
CA ALA A 63 17.05 4.69 4.41
C ALA A 63 16.99 5.63 5.62
N GLN A 64 17.40 6.91 5.48
CA GLN A 64 17.21 7.92 6.53
C GLN A 64 15.74 8.14 6.84
N SER A 65 14.89 8.24 5.82
CA SER A 65 13.44 8.36 6.02
C SER A 65 12.90 7.19 6.84
N PHE A 66 13.31 5.95 6.53
CA PHE A 66 12.93 4.78 7.29
C PHE A 66 13.35 4.90 8.77
N LEU A 67 14.58 5.31 9.05
CA LEU A 67 15.08 5.49 10.43
C LEU A 67 14.31 6.57 11.20
N TRP A 68 14.01 7.71 10.56
CA TRP A 68 13.19 8.76 11.16
C TRP A 68 11.77 8.30 11.47
N ARG A 69 11.16 7.49 10.57
CA ARG A 69 9.84 6.89 10.81
C ARG A 69 9.83 5.98 12.03
N GLN A 70 10.87 5.17 12.23
CA GLN A 70 11.00 4.32 13.43
C GLN A 70 11.04 5.13 14.71
N GLN A 71 11.60 6.34 14.66
CA GLN A 71 11.66 7.28 15.79
C GLN A 71 10.41 8.17 15.90
N ARG A 72 9.41 7.99 14.99
CA ARG A 72 8.20 8.81 14.86
C ARG A 72 8.48 10.28 14.48
N GLU A 73 9.67 10.57 13.95
CA GLU A 73 10.07 11.87 13.45
C GLU A 73 9.62 12.04 11.99
N TYR A 74 8.29 12.09 11.79
CA TYR A 74 7.68 12.02 10.45
C TYR A 74 8.06 13.20 9.56
N ASP A 75 8.18 14.41 10.11
CA ASP A 75 8.60 15.59 9.36
C ASP A 75 10.00 15.41 8.75
N ARG A 76 10.94 14.86 9.53
CA ARG A 76 12.29 14.55 9.05
C ARG A 76 12.30 13.45 8.01
N ALA A 77 11.44 12.45 8.17
CA ALA A 77 11.27 11.40 7.17
C ALA A 77 10.76 11.95 5.83
N ILE A 78 9.79 12.86 5.87
CA ILE A 78 9.25 13.54 4.70
C ILE A 78 10.33 14.42 4.03
N LEU A 79 11.12 15.17 4.81
CA LEU A 79 12.20 16.00 4.29
C LEU A 79 13.25 15.16 3.56
N ALA A 80 13.68 14.04 4.12
CA ALA A 80 14.64 13.12 3.49
C ALA A 80 14.11 12.57 2.15
N LEU A 81 12.82 12.23 2.07
CA LEU A 81 12.21 11.76 0.81
C LEU A 81 12.07 12.88 -0.22
N LYS A 82 11.73 14.10 0.20
CA LYS A 82 11.70 15.25 -0.72
C LYS A 82 13.09 15.54 -1.27
N GLU A 83 14.13 15.48 -0.44
CA GLU A 83 15.51 15.63 -0.89
C GLU A 83 15.91 14.53 -1.89
N ALA A 84 15.47 13.26 -1.67
CA ALA A 84 15.70 12.19 -2.63
C ALA A 84 15.02 12.47 -3.98
N ILE A 85 13.78 12.98 -3.97
CA ILE A 85 13.04 13.38 -5.16
C ILE A 85 13.73 14.53 -5.92
N GLU A 86 14.23 15.54 -5.20
CA GLU A 86 14.95 16.67 -5.81
C GLU A 86 16.24 16.23 -6.49
N ARG A 87 16.93 15.22 -5.94
CA ARG A 87 18.18 14.68 -6.50
C ARG A 87 17.97 13.81 -7.73
N ASP A 88 16.94 12.97 -7.72
CA ASP A 88 16.55 12.14 -8.86
C ASP A 88 15.03 12.18 -9.08
N PRO A 89 14.55 13.18 -9.83
CA PRO A 89 13.12 13.34 -10.10
C PRO A 89 12.52 12.21 -10.96
N ASN A 90 13.34 11.40 -11.63
CA ASN A 90 12.88 10.30 -12.47
C ASN A 90 12.78 8.97 -11.71
N ASN A 91 13.27 8.91 -10.49
CA ASN A 91 13.14 7.73 -9.64
C ASN A 91 11.78 7.73 -8.94
N TYR A 92 10.91 6.81 -9.31
CA TYR A 92 9.56 6.72 -8.74
C TYR A 92 9.53 6.20 -7.29
N LEU A 93 10.59 5.54 -6.79
CA LEU A 93 10.61 4.91 -5.46
C LEU A 93 10.49 5.91 -4.29
N PRO A 94 11.21 7.05 -4.26
CA PRO A 94 11.01 8.06 -3.24
C PRO A 94 9.59 8.64 -3.22
N TYR A 95 8.96 8.85 -4.40
CA TYR A 95 7.56 9.29 -4.48
C TYR A 95 6.61 8.25 -3.88
N LEU A 96 6.81 6.96 -4.20
CA LEU A 96 6.02 5.87 -3.65
C LEU A 96 6.14 5.80 -2.12
N THR A 97 7.36 5.93 -1.61
CA THR A 97 7.63 5.88 -0.18
C THR A 97 7.01 7.07 0.55
N LEU A 98 7.09 8.27 -0.04
CA LEU A 98 6.48 9.49 0.49
C LEU A 98 4.95 9.38 0.50
N ALA A 99 4.35 8.93 -0.61
CA ALA A 99 2.90 8.75 -0.70
C ALA A 99 2.39 7.71 0.31
N ASN A 100 3.12 6.61 0.51
CA ASN A 100 2.78 5.62 1.55
C ASN A 100 2.87 6.20 2.97
N LEU A 101 3.85 7.04 3.25
CA LEU A 101 3.97 7.72 4.54
C LEU A 101 2.81 8.69 4.76
N GLN A 102 2.48 9.51 3.75
CA GLN A 102 1.37 10.46 3.80
C GLN A 102 0.02 9.74 3.98
N LEU A 103 -0.19 8.60 3.28
CA LEU A 103 -1.38 7.77 3.48
C LEU A 103 -1.48 7.28 4.94
N ALA A 104 -0.36 6.85 5.53
CA ALA A 104 -0.32 6.38 6.92
C ALA A 104 -0.59 7.52 7.93
N LEU A 105 -0.24 8.75 7.59
CA LEU A 105 -0.53 9.96 8.37
C LEU A 105 -1.95 10.52 8.16
N GLY A 106 -2.72 9.96 7.23
CA GLY A 106 -4.06 10.44 6.88
C GLY A 106 -4.06 11.64 5.92
N GLU A 107 -2.93 11.99 5.34
CA GLU A 107 -2.75 13.05 4.37
C GLU A 107 -3.20 12.58 2.97
N PHE A 108 -4.49 12.26 2.82
CA PHE A 108 -5.01 11.56 1.63
C PHE A 108 -4.81 12.34 0.33
N ASP A 109 -4.93 13.67 0.34
CA ASP A 109 -4.73 14.50 -0.86
C ASP A 109 -3.27 14.45 -1.34
N ALA A 110 -2.33 14.58 -0.42
CA ALA A 110 -0.90 14.50 -0.72
C ALA A 110 -0.51 13.08 -1.19
N ALA A 111 -1.01 12.05 -0.52
CA ALA A 111 -0.78 10.66 -0.90
C ALA A 111 -1.31 10.36 -2.32
N ALA A 112 -2.54 10.78 -2.63
CA ALA A 112 -3.12 10.59 -3.96
C ALA A 112 -2.31 11.30 -5.06
N LYS A 113 -1.79 12.51 -4.78
CA LYS A 113 -0.90 13.21 -5.69
C LYS A 113 0.39 12.41 -5.90
N GLY A 114 1.03 11.98 -4.83
CA GLY A 114 2.28 11.20 -4.90
C GLY A 114 2.12 9.89 -5.70
N TYR A 115 1.00 9.16 -5.52
CA TYR A 115 0.75 7.95 -6.32
C TYR A 115 0.53 8.24 -7.80
N ARG A 116 -0.08 9.40 -8.17
CA ARG A 116 -0.19 9.81 -9.58
C ARG A 116 1.18 10.07 -10.18
N GLU A 117 2.07 10.79 -9.50
CA GLU A 117 3.47 10.98 -9.92
C GLU A 117 4.19 9.64 -10.13
N VAL A 118 3.99 8.68 -9.22
CA VAL A 118 4.52 7.31 -9.40
C VAL A 118 4.01 6.68 -10.68
N LEU A 119 2.71 6.81 -10.99
CA LEU A 119 2.11 6.22 -12.19
C LEU A 119 2.50 6.95 -13.49
N GLU A 120 2.84 8.24 -13.42
CA GLU A 120 3.42 8.97 -14.55
C GLU A 120 4.83 8.46 -14.88
N LEU A 121 5.66 8.21 -13.86
CA LEU A 121 7.01 7.69 -14.02
C LEU A 121 7.06 6.18 -14.31
N ASN A 122 6.14 5.42 -13.76
CA ASN A 122 6.02 3.98 -13.94
C ASN A 122 4.54 3.57 -14.06
N PRO A 123 3.96 3.60 -15.27
CA PRO A 123 2.56 3.26 -15.50
C PRO A 123 2.17 1.83 -15.06
N ASN A 124 3.14 0.92 -14.98
CA ASN A 124 2.93 -0.48 -14.59
C ASN A 124 3.10 -0.72 -13.07
N ALA A 125 3.18 0.34 -12.27
CA ALA A 125 3.31 0.22 -10.81
C ALA A 125 1.97 -0.20 -10.17
N VAL A 126 1.64 -1.51 -10.24
CA VAL A 126 0.40 -2.09 -9.70
C VAL A 126 0.15 -1.69 -8.25
N THR A 127 1.19 -1.67 -7.42
CA THR A 127 1.10 -1.26 -6.02
C THR A 127 0.66 0.20 -5.86
N ALA A 128 1.15 1.10 -6.72
CA ALA A 128 0.75 2.50 -6.70
C ALA A 128 -0.70 2.68 -7.18
N SER A 129 -1.13 1.95 -8.22
CA SER A 129 -2.51 1.98 -8.70
C SER A 129 -3.50 1.47 -7.64
N SER A 130 -3.17 0.37 -6.96
CA SER A 130 -3.96 -0.17 -5.85
C SER A 130 -4.02 0.83 -4.67
N ALA A 131 -2.89 1.42 -4.28
CA ALA A 131 -2.83 2.38 -3.19
C ALA A 131 -3.56 3.71 -3.53
N LEU A 132 -3.49 4.16 -4.78
CA LEU A 132 -4.28 5.31 -5.26
C LEU A 132 -5.77 5.04 -5.16
N ALA A 133 -6.22 3.88 -5.65
CA ALA A 133 -7.63 3.48 -5.55
C ALA A 133 -8.11 3.44 -4.08
N GLN A 134 -7.30 2.87 -3.19
CA GLN A 134 -7.59 2.86 -1.76
C GLN A 134 -7.67 4.29 -1.18
N THR A 135 -6.74 5.15 -1.54
CA THR A 135 -6.68 6.55 -1.07
C THR A 135 -7.90 7.33 -1.55
N LEU A 136 -8.28 7.19 -2.83
CA LEU A 136 -9.48 7.81 -3.40
C LEU A 136 -10.76 7.34 -2.71
N ALA A 137 -10.85 6.06 -2.38
CA ALA A 137 -12.00 5.54 -1.65
C ALA A 137 -12.08 6.11 -0.22
N ARG A 138 -10.94 6.34 0.46
CA ARG A 138 -10.89 7.04 1.76
C ARG A 138 -11.30 8.52 1.66
N GLN A 139 -11.08 9.16 0.51
CA GLN A 139 -11.57 10.50 0.21
C GLN A 139 -13.06 10.55 -0.16
N GLY A 140 -13.76 9.41 -0.20
CA GLY A 140 -15.13 9.32 -0.69
C GLY A 140 -15.28 9.39 -2.21
N LYS A 141 -14.19 9.45 -2.97
CA LYS A 141 -14.17 9.49 -4.45
C LYS A 141 -14.38 8.09 -5.03
N LEU A 142 -15.54 7.50 -4.72
CA LEU A 142 -15.81 6.07 -5.00
C LEU A 142 -15.79 5.74 -6.50
N GLY A 143 -16.23 6.67 -7.35
CA GLY A 143 -16.23 6.48 -8.81
C GLY A 143 -14.80 6.38 -9.39
N GLU A 144 -13.89 7.26 -8.96
CA GLU A 144 -12.49 7.23 -9.38
C GLU A 144 -11.79 5.97 -8.83
N ALA A 145 -11.99 5.65 -7.56
CA ALA A 145 -11.44 4.43 -6.95
C ALA A 145 -11.90 3.16 -7.68
N LYS A 146 -13.18 3.08 -8.04
CA LYS A 146 -13.73 1.97 -8.83
C LYS A 146 -13.01 1.82 -10.17
N ALA A 147 -12.83 2.93 -10.90
CA ALA A 147 -12.16 2.89 -12.22
C ALA A 147 -10.73 2.34 -12.12
N HIS A 148 -9.95 2.72 -11.10
CA HIS A 148 -8.60 2.16 -10.88
C HIS A 148 -8.63 0.66 -10.57
N TYR A 149 -9.55 0.19 -9.73
CA TYR A 149 -9.67 -1.25 -9.45
C TYR A 149 -10.15 -2.05 -10.65
N GLU A 150 -11.03 -1.50 -11.49
CA GLU A 150 -11.48 -2.14 -12.73
C GLU A 150 -10.35 -2.22 -13.76
N ALA A 151 -9.49 -1.20 -13.86
CA ALA A 151 -8.28 -1.27 -14.67
C ALA A 151 -7.35 -2.40 -14.22
N LEU A 152 -7.07 -2.52 -12.90
CA LEU A 152 -6.29 -3.63 -12.35
C LEU A 152 -6.93 -5.00 -12.64
N GLU A 153 -8.26 -5.09 -12.69
CA GLU A 153 -8.95 -6.33 -13.06
C GLU A 153 -8.75 -6.67 -14.55
N GLN A 154 -8.85 -5.68 -15.44
CA GLN A 154 -8.63 -5.86 -16.88
C GLN A 154 -7.20 -6.33 -17.18
N GLU A 155 -6.22 -5.78 -16.49
CA GLU A 155 -4.80 -6.14 -16.59
C GLU A 155 -4.46 -7.47 -15.88
N LYS A 156 -5.43 -8.12 -15.22
CA LYS A 156 -5.27 -9.35 -14.42
C LYS A 156 -4.28 -9.22 -13.27
N SER A 157 -4.02 -8.00 -12.83
CA SER A 157 -3.11 -7.66 -11.73
C SER A 157 -3.82 -7.43 -10.39
N ILE A 158 -5.16 -7.48 -10.38
CA ILE A 158 -5.98 -7.23 -9.18
C ILE A 158 -5.76 -8.30 -8.10
N THR A 159 -5.42 -7.85 -6.89
CA THR A 159 -5.30 -8.73 -5.71
C THR A 159 -6.67 -9.10 -5.15
N TYR A 160 -6.72 -10.07 -4.22
CA TYR A 160 -7.98 -10.38 -3.51
C TYR A 160 -8.44 -9.18 -2.66
N GLN A 161 -7.51 -8.38 -2.13
CA GLN A 161 -7.81 -7.20 -1.33
C GLN A 161 -8.44 -6.10 -2.18
N ASP A 162 -7.86 -5.82 -3.36
CA ASP A 162 -8.40 -4.85 -4.32
C ASP A 162 -9.80 -5.26 -4.80
N ARG A 163 -9.97 -6.54 -5.12
CA ARG A 163 -11.25 -7.09 -5.53
C ARG A 163 -12.30 -7.03 -4.43
N TYR A 164 -11.90 -7.22 -3.18
CA TYR A 164 -12.78 -7.05 -2.02
C TYR A 164 -13.24 -5.58 -1.91
N ASN A 165 -12.31 -4.64 -2.02
CA ASN A 165 -12.60 -3.22 -1.99
C ASN A 165 -13.48 -2.78 -3.17
N LEU A 166 -13.17 -3.25 -4.39
CA LEU A 166 -14.02 -3.03 -5.57
C LEU A 166 -15.46 -3.48 -5.31
N GLY A 167 -15.63 -4.68 -4.77
CA GLY A 167 -16.97 -5.21 -4.47
C GLY A 167 -17.71 -4.35 -3.45
N ARG A 168 -17.05 -3.84 -2.41
CA ARG A 168 -17.65 -2.95 -1.42
C ARG A 168 -18.04 -1.58 -2.00
N ILE A 169 -17.20 -1.05 -2.91
CA ILE A 169 -17.51 0.17 -3.66
C ILE A 169 -18.74 -0.05 -4.54
N GLN A 170 -18.80 -1.12 -5.31
CA GLN A 170 -19.91 -1.44 -6.21
C GLN A 170 -21.25 -1.55 -5.47
N VAL A 171 -21.25 -2.11 -4.25
CA VAL A 171 -22.46 -2.14 -3.41
C VAL A 171 -22.98 -0.74 -3.13
N ARG A 172 -22.11 0.22 -2.85
CA ARG A 172 -22.45 1.60 -2.49
C ARG A 172 -22.75 2.49 -3.70
N THR A 173 -22.20 2.13 -4.85
CA THR A 173 -22.42 2.87 -6.12
C THR A 173 -23.57 2.33 -6.95
N GLY A 174 -24.43 1.48 -6.36
CA GLY A 174 -25.67 1.00 -7.00
C GLY A 174 -25.50 -0.28 -7.83
N GLU A 175 -24.38 -0.98 -7.72
CA GLU A 175 -24.09 -2.23 -8.42
C GLU A 175 -23.98 -3.44 -7.44
N PRO A 176 -24.97 -3.70 -6.58
CA PRO A 176 -24.84 -4.70 -5.51
C PRO A 176 -24.67 -6.13 -6.03
N ALA A 177 -25.16 -6.43 -7.22
CA ALA A 177 -24.99 -7.75 -7.82
C ALA A 177 -23.53 -8.02 -8.20
N GLU A 178 -22.85 -7.05 -8.79
CA GLU A 178 -21.41 -7.08 -9.08
C GLU A 178 -20.61 -7.15 -7.79
N GLY A 179 -20.99 -6.30 -6.82
CA GLY A 179 -20.38 -6.28 -5.50
C GLY A 179 -20.38 -7.66 -4.83
N VAL A 180 -21.53 -8.36 -4.80
CA VAL A 180 -21.62 -9.75 -4.28
C VAL A 180 -20.67 -10.68 -5.03
N ARG A 181 -20.59 -10.60 -6.37
CA ARG A 181 -19.71 -11.45 -7.17
C ARG A 181 -18.24 -11.21 -6.83
N ASN A 182 -17.83 -9.94 -6.77
CA ASN A 182 -16.45 -9.56 -6.48
C ASN A 182 -16.04 -9.93 -5.05
N ILE A 183 -16.85 -9.66 -4.03
CA ILE A 183 -16.54 -10.03 -2.64
C ILE A 183 -16.39 -11.55 -2.52
N ARG A 184 -17.30 -12.36 -3.12
CA ARG A 184 -17.19 -13.82 -3.10
C ARG A 184 -15.96 -14.34 -3.84
N ARG A 185 -15.58 -13.69 -4.95
CA ARG A 185 -14.36 -14.06 -5.69
C ARG A 185 -13.11 -13.73 -4.87
N ALA A 186 -13.07 -12.54 -4.26
CA ALA A 186 -12.00 -12.15 -3.35
C ALA A 186 -11.83 -13.15 -2.21
N ARG A 187 -12.93 -13.56 -1.57
CA ARG A 187 -12.92 -14.56 -0.50
C ARG A 187 -12.34 -15.91 -0.96
N ARG A 188 -12.71 -16.37 -2.17
CA ARG A 188 -12.14 -17.61 -2.72
C ARG A 188 -10.65 -17.48 -3.00
N MET A 189 -10.19 -16.33 -3.53
CA MET A 189 -8.78 -16.07 -3.78
C MET A 189 -7.99 -16.04 -2.47
N ALA A 190 -8.47 -15.32 -1.45
CA ALA A 190 -7.87 -15.27 -0.12
C ALA A 190 -7.80 -16.66 0.53
N ALA A 191 -8.88 -17.46 0.48
CA ALA A 191 -8.90 -18.82 1.02
C ALA A 191 -7.91 -19.75 0.29
N ALA A 192 -7.77 -19.62 -1.03
CA ALA A 192 -6.82 -20.40 -1.80
C ALA A 192 -5.36 -20.03 -1.48
N GLU A 193 -5.07 -18.74 -1.27
CA GLU A 193 -3.76 -18.28 -0.85
C GLU A 193 -3.40 -18.81 0.55
N LEU A 194 -4.34 -18.73 1.48
CA LEU A 194 -4.19 -19.31 2.83
C LEU A 194 -3.92 -20.80 2.81
N SER A 195 -4.59 -21.56 1.93
CA SER A 195 -4.38 -23.00 1.83
C SER A 195 -3.02 -23.39 1.26
N ARG A 196 -2.38 -22.49 0.50
CA ARG A 196 -1.02 -22.69 -0.05
C ARG A 196 0.06 -22.31 0.95
N SER A 197 -0.25 -21.42 1.88
CA SER A 197 0.67 -21.05 2.96
C SER A 197 0.84 -22.25 3.88
N ARG A 198 2.06 -22.77 4.03
CA ARG A 198 2.38 -23.85 4.98
C ARG A 198 2.36 -23.40 6.44
N ALA A 199 2.25 -22.10 6.68
CA ALA A 199 2.10 -21.55 8.02
C ALA A 199 0.66 -21.74 8.53
N PRO A 200 0.45 -22.08 9.81
CA PRO A 200 -0.89 -22.08 10.39
C PRO A 200 -1.52 -20.71 10.20
N ALA A 201 -2.78 -20.68 9.74
CA ALA A 201 -3.50 -19.43 9.53
C ALA A 201 -3.53 -18.65 10.86
N ILE A 202 -2.79 -17.53 10.90
CA ILE A 202 -2.76 -16.60 12.03
C ILE A 202 -4.17 -16.01 12.17
N GLY A 203 -4.62 -15.73 13.39
CA GLY A 203 -5.98 -15.27 13.71
C GLY A 203 -6.52 -14.18 12.77
N ASN A 204 -5.65 -13.22 12.38
CA ASN A 204 -5.97 -12.13 11.47
C ASN A 204 -6.44 -12.59 10.06
N GLN A 205 -5.93 -13.71 9.56
CA GLN A 205 -6.31 -14.23 8.25
C GLN A 205 -7.70 -14.88 8.26
N ARG A 206 -8.04 -15.60 9.34
CA ARG A 206 -9.40 -16.14 9.54
C ARG A 206 -10.40 -15.00 9.70
N GLN A 207 -10.03 -13.96 10.44
CA GLN A 207 -10.87 -12.79 10.65
C GLN A 207 -11.16 -12.06 9.33
N LEU A 208 -10.19 -11.99 8.40
CA LEU A 208 -10.40 -11.45 7.07
C LEU A 208 -11.47 -12.23 6.28
N LEU A 209 -11.46 -13.56 6.30
CA LEU A 209 -12.48 -14.35 5.63
C LEU A 209 -13.87 -14.14 6.26
N VAL A 210 -13.93 -14.00 7.57
CA VAL A 210 -15.18 -13.70 8.29
C VAL A 210 -15.69 -12.31 7.90
N SER A 211 -14.84 -11.29 7.82
CA SER A 211 -15.26 -9.95 7.38
C SER A 211 -15.75 -9.94 5.93
N MET A 212 -15.15 -10.75 5.04
CA MET A 212 -15.65 -10.93 3.67
C MET A 212 -17.01 -11.63 3.61
N ASP A 213 -17.29 -12.56 4.54
CA ASP A 213 -18.62 -13.17 4.65
C ASP A 213 -19.66 -12.17 5.13
N LEU A 214 -19.34 -11.33 6.14
CA LEU A 214 -20.22 -10.23 6.57
C LEU A 214 -20.49 -9.24 5.44
N ALA A 215 -19.46 -8.77 4.75
CA ALA A 215 -19.62 -7.88 3.61
C ALA A 215 -20.43 -8.51 2.47
N THR A 216 -20.40 -9.86 2.33
CA THR A 216 -21.29 -10.56 1.39
C THR A 216 -22.74 -10.51 1.86
N ALA A 217 -22.99 -10.63 3.18
CA ALA A 217 -24.34 -10.49 3.74
C ALA A 217 -24.86 -9.05 3.54
N ASP A 218 -24.04 -8.04 3.83
CA ASP A 218 -24.35 -6.63 3.60
C ASP A 218 -24.76 -6.37 2.13
N ALA A 219 -23.94 -6.84 1.19
CA ALA A 219 -24.22 -6.72 -0.23
C ALA A 219 -25.51 -7.40 -0.67
N LEU A 220 -25.84 -8.55 -0.05
CA LEU A 220 -27.11 -9.27 -0.29
C LEU A 220 -28.31 -8.52 0.30
N VAL A 221 -28.13 -7.82 1.42
CA VAL A 221 -29.17 -6.94 2.00
C VAL A 221 -29.46 -5.80 1.06
N VAL A 222 -28.43 -5.13 0.54
CA VAL A 222 -28.60 -4.05 -0.45
C VAL A 222 -29.30 -4.55 -1.70
N GLN A 223 -29.06 -5.80 -2.10
CA GLN A 223 -29.70 -6.46 -3.24
C GLN A 223 -31.16 -6.92 -2.94
N GLY A 224 -31.64 -6.81 -1.71
CA GLY A 224 -32.96 -7.33 -1.29
C GLY A 224 -33.03 -8.85 -1.08
N ARG A 225 -31.88 -9.53 -1.09
CA ARG A 225 -31.78 -11.01 -0.96
C ARG A 225 -31.66 -11.43 0.51
N TYR A 226 -32.60 -10.99 1.34
CA TYR A 226 -32.58 -11.13 2.81
C TYR A 226 -32.44 -12.58 3.30
N GLY A 227 -33.08 -13.53 2.63
CA GLY A 227 -32.99 -14.95 3.02
C GLY A 227 -31.58 -15.52 2.83
N GLN A 228 -30.81 -15.02 1.89
CA GLN A 228 -29.40 -15.42 1.68
C GLN A 228 -28.48 -14.73 2.70
N ALA A 229 -28.68 -13.43 2.95
CA ALA A 229 -27.95 -12.68 3.98
C ALA A 229 -28.12 -13.35 5.35
N ARG A 230 -29.36 -13.69 5.74
CA ARG A 230 -29.68 -14.40 6.99
C ARG A 230 -28.88 -15.68 7.14
N ARG A 231 -28.80 -16.52 6.09
CA ARG A 231 -28.04 -17.78 6.15
C ARG A 231 -26.55 -17.57 6.41
N ILE A 232 -25.98 -16.47 5.92
CA ILE A 232 -24.57 -16.12 6.18
C ILE A 232 -24.42 -15.66 7.62
N LEU A 233 -25.27 -14.74 8.09
CA LEU A 233 -25.21 -14.17 9.44
C LEU A 233 -25.38 -15.24 10.52
N VAL A 234 -26.34 -16.17 10.37
CA VAL A 234 -26.57 -17.28 11.32
C VAL A 234 -25.35 -18.20 11.46
N ARG A 235 -24.55 -18.35 10.39
CA ARG A 235 -23.37 -19.24 10.39
C ARG A 235 -22.06 -18.50 10.67
N SER A 236 -22.10 -17.18 10.74
CA SER A 236 -20.90 -16.38 10.94
C SER A 236 -20.39 -16.50 12.39
N PRO A 237 -19.09 -16.74 12.59
CA PRO A 237 -18.48 -16.70 13.92
C PRO A 237 -18.17 -15.26 14.40
N SER A 238 -18.61 -14.23 13.68
CA SER A 238 -18.40 -12.83 14.04
C SER A 238 -19.27 -12.41 15.21
N GLU A 239 -18.71 -11.69 16.15
CA GLU A 239 -19.45 -11.07 17.26
C GLU A 239 -20.49 -10.03 16.78
N GLN A 240 -20.31 -9.46 15.59
CA GLN A 240 -21.26 -8.53 14.99
C GLN A 240 -22.48 -9.21 14.37
N ALA A 241 -22.38 -10.48 14.02
CA ALA A 241 -23.41 -11.19 13.27
C ALA A 241 -24.77 -11.26 13.99
N PRO A 242 -24.87 -11.47 15.32
CA PRO A 242 -26.16 -11.45 16.03
C PRO A 242 -26.89 -10.11 15.91
N GLY A 243 -26.20 -8.98 16.12
CA GLY A 243 -26.80 -7.65 16.00
C GLY A 243 -27.26 -7.33 14.58
N LEU A 244 -26.45 -7.71 13.58
CA LEU A 244 -26.82 -7.57 12.17
C LEU A 244 -28.02 -8.45 11.80
N LEU A 245 -28.12 -9.63 12.38
CA LEU A 245 -29.27 -10.54 12.17
C LEU A 245 -30.54 -9.98 12.81
N GLU A 246 -30.45 -9.42 13.99
CA GLU A 246 -31.55 -8.72 14.66
C GLU A 246 -32.04 -7.54 13.82
N LEU A 247 -31.12 -6.68 13.35
CA LEU A 247 -31.45 -5.55 12.47
C LEU A 247 -32.09 -6.04 11.15
N LEU A 248 -31.59 -7.10 10.54
CA LEU A 248 -32.16 -7.70 9.33
C LEU A 248 -33.61 -8.19 9.56
N ASN A 249 -33.92 -8.70 10.76
CA ASN A 249 -35.24 -9.23 11.09
C ASN A 249 -36.24 -8.12 11.46
N SER A 250 -35.79 -7.06 12.14
CA SER A 250 -36.64 -5.98 12.64
C SER A 250 -36.82 -4.87 11.58
N ASP A 251 -35.74 -4.42 10.94
CA ASP A 251 -35.76 -3.34 9.96
C ASP A 251 -34.70 -3.54 8.85
N PRO A 252 -35.02 -4.34 7.82
CA PRO A 252 -34.10 -4.57 6.71
C PRO A 252 -33.83 -3.33 5.86
N VAL A 253 -34.70 -2.29 5.92
CA VAL A 253 -34.49 -1.02 5.21
C VAL A 253 -33.43 -0.19 5.92
N ALA A 254 -33.53 -0.05 7.24
CA ALA A 254 -32.49 0.61 8.04
C ALA A 254 -31.14 -0.08 7.88
N TYR A 255 -31.11 -1.44 7.87
CA TYR A 255 -29.87 -2.17 7.60
C TYR A 255 -29.27 -1.80 6.22
N ARG A 256 -30.10 -1.80 5.18
CA ARG A 256 -29.66 -1.42 3.82
C ARG A 256 -29.07 -0.01 3.80
N GLU A 257 -29.75 0.96 4.42
CA GLU A 257 -29.28 2.36 4.51
C GLU A 257 -27.96 2.45 5.28
N GLN A 258 -27.82 1.74 6.38
CA GLN A 258 -26.59 1.65 7.14
C GLN A 258 -25.43 1.16 6.27
N VAL A 259 -25.62 0.12 5.44
CA VAL A 259 -24.57 -0.41 4.55
C VAL A 259 -24.19 0.62 3.48
N ILE A 260 -25.16 1.28 2.88
CA ILE A 260 -24.91 2.24 1.80
C ILE A 260 -24.18 3.49 2.34
N ASN A 261 -24.55 3.96 3.51
CA ASN A 261 -24.03 5.19 4.11
C ASN A 261 -22.77 4.98 4.97
N SER A 262 -22.39 3.72 5.26
CA SER A 262 -21.17 3.45 6.03
C SER A 262 -19.89 3.68 5.21
N ASP A 263 -18.84 4.10 5.88
CA ASP A 263 -17.52 4.22 5.27
C ASP A 263 -17.01 2.88 4.77
N ILE A 264 -16.16 2.92 3.73
CA ILE A 264 -15.53 1.71 3.20
C ILE A 264 -14.34 1.29 4.06
N TYR A 265 -13.69 2.23 4.78
CA TYR A 265 -12.48 2.00 5.57
C TYR A 265 -12.67 2.46 7.01
#